data_7a8a98cd21395d1a0b84c84c8067eb91
#
_entry.id   7a8a98cd21395d1a0b84c84c8067eb91
#
_cell.length_a   1.000
_cell.length_b   1.000
_cell.length_c   1.000
_cell.angle_alpha   90.00
_cell.angle_beta   90.00
_cell.angle_gamma   90.00
#
_symmetry.space_group_name_H-M   'P 1'
#
loop_
_entity.id
_entity.type
_entity.pdbx_description
1 polymer ?
#
loop_
_entity_poly.entity_id
_entity_poly.type
_entity_poly.pdbx_seq_one_letter_code
_entity_poly.pdbx_strand_id
1 'polypeptide(L)'
;MDGARAMVESGDWLVPRYQGEPFFDKPALTYWLMAAAFRALGFSLGVGRLVSAAAALGSIVATAWLGRLLLDRRAAVYGALALGTTLLVLSFGRVAMSDMLLTLWCTLAVAIGASATDERGPTVFRMTALGATLGLGFLTKGPVALVLAGLGLGLLVLHGHRGRRLRLDARGIGAAALTFAIFGLGWFAAVAWRLGPGPLEYFFLRENLERFAGETYDADRSPLYYVWTYFAAGLPWSLVFPLAAWRGARRVAFLLL
;
A
#
# COMPACT_ATOMS: atom_id res chain seq x y z
N MET A 1 -10.98 -11.36 8.96
CA MET A 1 -11.01 -12.70 8.32
C MET A 1 -12.43 -13.15 8.00
N ASP A 2 -13.41 -12.78 8.79
CA ASP A 2 -14.82 -13.18 8.61
C ASP A 2 -15.37 -12.84 7.22
N GLY A 3 -15.13 -11.64 6.71
CA GLY A 3 -15.57 -11.27 5.37
C GLY A 3 -15.01 -12.17 4.25
N ALA A 4 -13.76 -12.60 4.39
CA ALA A 4 -13.15 -13.52 3.42
C ALA A 4 -13.74 -14.93 3.53
N ARG A 5 -14.02 -15.38 4.75
CA ARG A 5 -14.67 -16.66 5.01
C ARG A 5 -16.10 -16.66 4.46
N ALA A 6 -16.86 -15.60 4.75
CA ALA A 6 -18.23 -15.43 4.25
C ALA A 6 -18.29 -15.46 2.71
N MET A 7 -17.30 -14.85 2.02
CA MET A 7 -17.20 -14.93 0.56
C MET A 7 -17.04 -16.37 0.04
N VAL A 8 -16.23 -17.19 0.71
CA VAL A 8 -16.04 -18.60 0.31
C VAL A 8 -17.28 -19.43 0.59
N GLU A 9 -17.92 -19.24 1.76
CA GLU A 9 -19.10 -19.99 2.19
C GLU A 9 -20.36 -19.65 1.39
N SER A 10 -20.56 -18.36 1.08
CA SER A 10 -21.73 -17.88 0.34
C SER A 10 -21.57 -17.93 -1.19
N GLY A 11 -20.33 -17.95 -1.70
CA GLY A 11 -20.02 -17.76 -3.11
C GLY A 11 -20.17 -16.32 -3.60
N ASP A 12 -20.57 -15.36 -2.75
CA ASP A 12 -20.67 -13.94 -3.09
C ASP A 12 -19.34 -13.22 -2.84
N TRP A 13 -18.54 -13.07 -3.90
CA TRP A 13 -17.24 -12.41 -3.85
C TRP A 13 -17.33 -10.89 -3.99
N LEU A 14 -18.52 -10.35 -4.26
CA LEU A 14 -18.69 -8.90 -4.43
C LEU A 14 -18.89 -8.19 -3.10
N VAL A 15 -19.71 -8.77 -2.19
CA VAL A 15 -20.13 -8.13 -0.95
C VAL A 15 -19.45 -8.80 0.25
N PRO A 16 -18.42 -8.16 0.85
CA PRO A 16 -17.87 -8.65 2.10
C PRO A 16 -18.94 -8.57 3.21
N ARG A 17 -18.96 -9.57 4.09
CA ARG A 17 -19.92 -9.63 5.21
C ARG A 17 -19.18 -9.82 6.53
N TYR A 18 -19.65 -9.12 7.55
CA TYR A 18 -19.20 -9.28 8.92
C TYR A 18 -20.41 -9.62 9.79
N GLN A 19 -20.36 -10.75 10.48
CA GLN A 19 -21.50 -11.28 11.28
C GLN A 19 -22.80 -11.36 10.47
N GLY A 20 -22.72 -11.69 9.19
CA GLY A 20 -23.88 -11.81 8.28
C GLY A 20 -24.28 -10.51 7.58
N GLU A 21 -23.92 -9.34 8.11
CA GLU A 21 -24.25 -8.03 7.54
C GLU A 21 -23.22 -7.57 6.50
N PRO A 22 -23.64 -6.86 5.45
CA PRO A 22 -22.73 -6.23 4.49
C PRO A 22 -21.75 -5.28 5.19
N PHE A 23 -20.47 -5.37 4.86
CA PHE A 23 -19.40 -4.65 5.54
C PHE A 23 -18.48 -3.93 4.53
N PHE A 24 -18.60 -2.61 4.47
CA PHE A 24 -17.90 -1.77 3.48
C PHE A 24 -16.83 -0.84 4.06
N ASP A 25 -16.35 -1.09 5.29
CA ASP A 25 -15.28 -0.27 5.89
C ASP A 25 -13.96 -0.36 5.14
N LYS A 26 -13.76 -1.44 4.40
CA LYS A 26 -12.58 -1.66 3.57
C LYS A 26 -12.97 -2.23 2.21
N PRO A 27 -12.24 -1.85 1.13
CA PRO A 27 -12.44 -2.43 -0.19
C PRO A 27 -12.08 -3.92 -0.26
N ALA A 28 -12.47 -4.58 -1.34
CA ALA A 28 -12.52 -6.02 -1.43
C ALA A 28 -11.16 -6.75 -1.54
N LEU A 29 -10.08 -6.12 -2.00
CA LEU A 29 -8.86 -6.84 -2.38
C LEU A 29 -8.28 -7.71 -1.26
N THR A 30 -8.24 -7.19 -0.04
CA THR A 30 -7.73 -7.96 1.11
C THR A 30 -8.59 -9.20 1.37
N TYR A 31 -9.92 -9.05 1.28
CA TYR A 31 -10.85 -10.18 1.44
C TYR A 31 -10.70 -11.20 0.32
N TRP A 32 -10.56 -10.75 -0.93
CA TRP A 32 -10.36 -11.64 -2.08
C TRP A 32 -9.09 -12.48 -1.96
N LEU A 33 -7.98 -11.86 -1.57
CA LEU A 33 -6.72 -12.58 -1.40
C LEU A 33 -6.80 -13.61 -0.25
N MET A 34 -7.43 -13.22 0.87
CA MET A 34 -7.66 -14.17 1.98
C MET A 34 -8.64 -15.28 1.59
N ALA A 35 -9.73 -14.96 0.88
CA ALA A 35 -10.71 -15.94 0.41
C ALA A 35 -10.07 -16.92 -0.57
N ALA A 36 -9.24 -16.45 -1.49
CA ALA A 36 -8.49 -17.31 -2.39
C ALA A 36 -7.54 -18.24 -1.62
N ALA A 37 -6.83 -17.73 -0.61
CA ALA A 37 -5.98 -18.54 0.26
C ALA A 37 -6.79 -19.58 1.05
N PHE A 38 -7.94 -19.22 1.60
CA PHE A 38 -8.83 -20.14 2.31
C PHE A 38 -9.37 -21.25 1.40
N ARG A 39 -9.75 -20.89 0.17
CA ARG A 39 -10.23 -21.87 -0.81
C ARG A 39 -9.15 -22.87 -1.21
N ALA A 40 -7.89 -22.44 -1.29
CA ALA A 40 -6.77 -23.28 -1.72
C ALA A 40 -6.18 -24.12 -0.58
N LEU A 41 -6.10 -23.57 0.64
CA LEU A 41 -5.35 -24.14 1.76
C LEU A 41 -6.21 -24.48 2.99
N GLY A 42 -7.52 -24.22 2.91
CA GLY A 42 -8.45 -24.41 4.03
C GLY A 42 -8.48 -23.24 5.01
N PHE A 43 -9.50 -23.23 5.86
CA PHE A 43 -9.72 -22.19 6.86
C PHE A 43 -8.79 -22.38 8.06
N SER A 44 -7.86 -21.45 8.27
CA SER A 44 -7.10 -21.35 9.51
C SER A 44 -6.60 -19.92 9.72
N LEU A 45 -6.27 -19.57 10.98
CA LEU A 45 -5.64 -18.29 11.32
C LEU A 45 -4.30 -18.10 10.59
N GLY A 46 -3.54 -19.20 10.43
CA GLY A 46 -2.27 -19.18 9.72
C GLY A 46 -2.45 -18.81 8.25
N VAL A 47 -3.41 -19.43 7.56
CA VAL A 47 -3.70 -19.16 6.15
C VAL A 47 -4.17 -17.71 5.95
N GLY A 48 -5.05 -17.20 6.82
CA GLY A 48 -5.46 -15.78 6.75
C GLY A 48 -4.29 -14.80 6.90
N ARG A 49 -3.26 -15.17 7.66
CA ARG A 49 -2.05 -14.35 7.86
C ARG A 49 -1.06 -14.42 6.70
N LEU A 50 -1.13 -15.45 5.85
CA LEU A 50 -0.21 -15.60 4.71
C LEU A 50 -0.27 -14.41 3.76
N VAL A 51 -1.43 -13.79 3.58
CA VAL A 51 -1.60 -12.61 2.71
C VAL A 51 -0.74 -11.44 3.22
N SER A 52 -0.80 -11.14 4.51
CA SER A 52 0.02 -10.08 5.12
C SER A 52 1.51 -10.43 5.12
N ALA A 53 1.86 -11.70 5.39
CA ALA A 53 3.23 -12.17 5.35
C ALA A 53 3.84 -12.08 3.94
N ALA A 54 3.10 -12.51 2.92
CA ALA A 54 3.52 -12.40 1.52
C ALA A 54 3.67 -10.93 1.09
N ALA A 55 2.75 -10.06 1.51
CA ALA A 55 2.84 -8.63 1.25
C ALA A 55 4.05 -7.98 1.95
N ALA A 56 4.37 -8.39 3.19
CA ALA A 56 5.56 -7.94 3.90
C ALA A 56 6.84 -8.36 3.17
N LEU A 57 6.94 -9.62 2.74
CA LEU A 57 8.07 -10.10 1.92
C LEU A 57 8.16 -9.35 0.59
N GLY A 58 7.03 -9.14 -0.09
CA GLY A 58 6.97 -8.34 -1.31
C GLY A 58 7.44 -6.90 -1.10
N SER A 59 7.09 -6.28 0.05
CA SER A 59 7.54 -4.93 0.41
C SER A 59 9.05 -4.86 0.62
N ILE A 60 9.66 -5.89 1.24
CA ILE A 60 11.11 -6.00 1.41
C ILE A 60 11.80 -6.09 0.05
N VAL A 61 11.29 -6.92 -0.87
CA VAL A 61 11.83 -7.04 -2.23
C VAL A 61 11.65 -5.74 -3.02
N ALA A 62 10.48 -5.10 -2.93
CA ALA A 62 10.22 -3.82 -3.58
C ALA A 62 11.14 -2.70 -3.05
N THR A 63 11.42 -2.70 -1.74
CA THR A 63 12.38 -1.76 -1.12
C THR A 63 13.81 -2.02 -1.61
N ALA A 64 14.22 -3.29 -1.74
CA ALA A 64 15.52 -3.62 -2.33
C ALA A 64 15.61 -3.13 -3.78
N TRP A 65 14.56 -3.34 -4.56
CA TRP A 65 14.50 -2.84 -5.94
C TRP A 65 14.58 -1.32 -6.02
N LEU A 66 13.76 -0.62 -5.21
CA LEU A 66 13.79 0.84 -5.12
C LEU A 66 15.17 1.37 -4.71
N GLY A 67 15.79 0.76 -3.70
CA GLY A 67 17.14 1.12 -3.25
C GLY A 67 18.21 0.96 -4.34
N ARG A 68 18.09 -0.07 -5.18
CA ARG A 68 18.99 -0.25 -6.35
C ARG A 68 18.78 0.79 -7.44
N LEU A 69 17.54 1.21 -7.63
CA LEU A 69 17.21 2.25 -8.62
C LEU A 69 17.71 3.64 -8.16
N LEU A 70 17.48 3.97 -6.90
CA LEU A 70 17.76 5.30 -6.37
C LEU A 70 19.20 5.49 -5.89
N LEU A 71 19.82 4.46 -5.33
CA LEU A 71 21.13 4.57 -4.68
C LEU A 71 22.10 3.55 -5.28
N ASP A 72 22.38 2.47 -4.54
CA ASP A 72 23.31 1.42 -4.94
C ASP A 72 22.91 0.05 -4.37
N ARG A 73 23.70 -0.99 -4.71
CA ARG A 73 23.42 -2.35 -4.25
C ARG A 73 23.53 -2.51 -2.72
N ARG A 74 24.43 -1.79 -2.07
CA ARG A 74 24.62 -1.88 -0.62
C ARG A 74 23.45 -1.26 0.10
N ALA A 75 23.04 -0.04 -0.29
CA ALA A 75 21.88 0.63 0.23
C ALA A 75 20.60 -0.20 0.03
N ALA A 76 20.44 -0.87 -1.12
CA ALA A 76 19.32 -1.76 -1.39
C ALA A 76 19.25 -2.91 -0.38
N VAL A 77 20.36 -3.57 -0.10
CA VAL A 77 20.44 -4.68 0.88
C VAL A 77 20.16 -4.19 2.29
N TYR A 78 20.81 -3.10 2.71
CA TYR A 78 20.61 -2.56 4.05
C TYR A 78 19.17 -2.02 4.26
N GLY A 79 18.59 -1.34 3.28
CA GLY A 79 17.20 -0.88 3.35
C GLY A 79 16.20 -2.05 3.45
N ALA A 80 16.42 -3.10 2.65
CA ALA A 80 15.59 -4.31 2.71
C ALA A 80 15.71 -5.04 4.06
N LEU A 81 16.93 -5.18 4.59
CA LEU A 81 17.18 -5.78 5.91
C LEU A 81 16.56 -4.91 7.02
N ALA A 82 16.73 -3.60 6.95
CA ALA A 82 16.14 -2.67 7.91
C ALA A 82 14.62 -2.79 7.93
N LEU A 83 13.96 -2.75 6.76
CA LEU A 83 12.52 -2.93 6.68
C LEU A 83 12.09 -4.28 7.24
N GLY A 84 12.75 -5.37 6.81
CA GLY A 84 12.40 -6.75 7.20
C GLY A 84 12.60 -7.06 8.68
N THR A 85 13.45 -6.29 9.37
CA THR A 85 13.73 -6.45 10.81
C THR A 85 13.08 -5.35 11.66
N THR A 86 12.33 -4.43 11.04
CA THR A 86 11.55 -3.42 11.76
C THR A 86 10.40 -4.07 12.54
N LEU A 87 10.24 -3.70 13.80
CA LEU A 87 9.23 -4.28 14.70
C LEU A 87 7.81 -4.17 14.12
N LEU A 88 7.48 -3.04 13.49
CA LEU A 88 6.17 -2.83 12.86
C LEU A 88 5.92 -3.85 11.76
N VAL A 89 6.88 -4.06 10.85
CA VAL A 89 6.75 -4.99 9.73
C VAL A 89 6.65 -6.44 10.23
N LEU A 90 7.46 -6.80 11.23
CA LEU A 90 7.39 -8.12 11.87
C LEU A 90 6.04 -8.36 12.55
N SER A 91 5.46 -7.34 13.17
CA SER A 91 4.16 -7.41 13.84
C SER A 91 3.03 -7.49 12.84
N PHE A 92 2.92 -6.54 11.90
CA PHE A 92 1.82 -6.49 10.94
C PHE A 92 1.91 -7.59 9.87
N GLY A 93 3.09 -8.08 9.55
CA GLY A 93 3.24 -9.26 8.69
C GLY A 93 2.66 -10.55 9.29
N ARG A 94 2.42 -10.59 10.61
CA ARG A 94 1.83 -11.73 11.33
C ARG A 94 0.35 -11.55 11.69
N VAL A 95 -0.24 -10.44 11.30
CA VAL A 95 -1.66 -10.15 11.53
C VAL A 95 -2.39 -10.07 10.20
N ALA A 96 -3.59 -10.64 10.14
CA ALA A 96 -4.41 -10.60 8.93
C ALA A 96 -5.06 -9.22 8.76
N MET A 97 -4.30 -8.28 8.19
CA MET A 97 -4.68 -6.87 7.99
C MET A 97 -4.30 -6.39 6.59
N SER A 98 -4.88 -5.28 6.17
CA SER A 98 -4.62 -4.65 4.86
C SER A 98 -3.33 -3.82 4.80
N ASP A 99 -2.70 -3.53 5.95
CA ASP A 99 -1.60 -2.57 6.05
C ASP A 99 -0.35 -3.00 5.30
N MET A 100 0.02 -4.28 5.37
CA MET A 100 1.15 -4.79 4.60
C MET A 100 0.90 -4.79 3.09
N LEU A 101 -0.34 -5.04 2.66
CA LEU A 101 -0.72 -4.90 1.25
C LEU A 101 -0.62 -3.44 0.80
N LEU A 102 -1.10 -2.51 1.60
CA LEU A 102 -0.96 -1.08 1.31
C LEU A 102 0.52 -0.69 1.17
N THR A 103 1.36 -1.11 2.12
CA THR A 103 2.81 -0.88 2.10
C THR A 103 3.43 -1.43 0.82
N LEU A 104 3.06 -2.65 0.41
CA LEU A 104 3.54 -3.28 -0.83
C LEU A 104 3.18 -2.43 -2.05
N TRP A 105 1.91 -2.05 -2.19
CA TRP A 105 1.45 -1.30 -3.34
C TRP A 105 2.07 0.11 -3.42
N CYS A 106 2.16 0.80 -2.29
CA CYS A 106 2.80 2.11 -2.24
C CYS A 106 4.29 2.03 -2.61
N THR A 107 5.02 1.06 -2.05
CA THR A 107 6.45 0.86 -2.34
C THR A 107 6.67 0.47 -3.81
N LEU A 108 5.85 -0.43 -4.35
CA LEU A 108 5.91 -0.82 -5.76
C LEU A 108 5.59 0.36 -6.69
N ALA A 109 4.58 1.17 -6.38
CA ALA A 109 4.24 2.36 -7.18
C ALA A 109 5.44 3.32 -7.26
N VAL A 110 6.09 3.59 -6.13
CA VAL A 110 7.29 4.44 -6.09
C VAL A 110 8.46 3.80 -6.84
N ALA A 111 8.68 2.49 -6.72
CA ALA A 111 9.74 1.77 -7.44
C ALA A 111 9.50 1.77 -8.96
N ILE A 112 8.27 1.54 -9.39
CA ILE A 112 7.89 1.60 -10.81
C ILE A 112 8.07 3.04 -11.33
N GLY A 113 7.62 4.05 -10.58
CA GLY A 113 7.84 5.46 -10.91
C GLY A 113 9.33 5.80 -11.03
N ALA A 114 10.15 5.35 -10.09
CA ALA A 114 11.61 5.52 -10.16
C ALA A 114 12.22 4.83 -11.39
N SER A 115 11.74 3.64 -11.75
CA SER A 115 12.20 2.94 -12.95
C SER A 115 11.85 3.68 -14.24
N ALA A 116 10.78 4.47 -14.25
CA ALA A 116 10.36 5.27 -15.40
C ALA A 116 11.22 6.53 -15.62
N THR A 117 12.09 6.87 -14.69
CA THR A 117 13.05 7.99 -14.83
C THR A 117 14.39 7.58 -15.45
N ASP A 118 14.60 6.32 -15.82
CA ASP A 118 15.83 5.86 -16.48
C ASP A 118 15.97 6.38 -17.94
N GLU A 119 17.09 6.07 -18.59
CA GLU A 119 17.38 6.54 -19.96
C GLU A 119 16.35 6.06 -21.00
N ARG A 120 15.69 4.94 -20.73
CA ARG A 120 14.64 4.39 -21.60
C ARG A 120 13.32 5.15 -21.48
N GLY A 121 13.18 6.00 -20.44
CA GLY A 121 11.98 6.79 -20.19
C GLY A 121 10.76 5.96 -19.78
N PRO A 122 9.60 6.62 -19.61
CA PRO A 122 8.36 5.96 -19.31
C PRO A 122 7.92 5.16 -20.55
N THR A 123 7.88 3.84 -20.42
CA THR A 123 7.26 2.98 -21.42
C THR A 123 5.78 2.79 -21.10
N VAL A 124 4.94 2.55 -22.11
CA VAL A 124 3.51 2.23 -21.89
C VAL A 124 3.37 1.10 -20.87
N PHE A 125 4.24 0.08 -20.94
CA PHE A 125 4.24 -1.03 -19.97
C PHE A 125 4.46 -0.57 -18.52
N ARG A 126 5.44 0.31 -18.26
CA ARG A 126 5.70 0.83 -16.91
C ARG A 126 4.54 1.68 -16.40
N MET A 127 3.94 2.48 -17.26
CA MET A 127 2.80 3.31 -16.90
C MET A 127 1.55 2.45 -16.66
N THR A 128 1.31 1.41 -17.46
CA THR A 128 0.28 0.40 -17.21
C THR A 128 0.48 -0.28 -15.84
N ALA A 129 1.70 -0.71 -15.53
CA ALA A 129 2.04 -1.31 -14.24
C ALA A 129 1.86 -0.33 -13.07
N LEU A 130 2.21 0.95 -13.26
CA LEU A 130 1.99 1.99 -12.25
C LEU A 130 0.50 2.18 -11.97
N GLY A 131 -0.31 2.32 -13.03
CA GLY A 131 -1.77 2.47 -12.89
C GLY A 131 -2.42 1.27 -12.20
N ALA A 132 -2.04 0.05 -12.61
CA ALA A 132 -2.51 -1.18 -11.97
C ALA A 132 -2.12 -1.25 -10.49
N THR A 133 -0.88 -0.90 -10.15
CA THR A 133 -0.37 -0.91 -8.78
C THR A 133 -1.11 0.12 -7.89
N LEU A 134 -1.33 1.33 -8.41
CA LEU A 134 -2.12 2.36 -7.73
C LEU A 134 -3.57 1.91 -7.56
N GLY A 135 -4.16 1.27 -8.58
CA GLY A 135 -5.51 0.71 -8.53
C GLY A 135 -5.64 -0.39 -7.48
N LEU A 136 -4.70 -1.32 -7.41
CA LEU A 136 -4.66 -2.37 -6.37
C LEU A 136 -4.47 -1.77 -4.97
N GLY A 137 -3.64 -0.76 -4.83
CA GLY A 137 -3.53 0.01 -3.58
C GLY A 137 -4.85 0.66 -3.17
N PHE A 138 -5.53 1.30 -4.12
CA PHE A 138 -6.85 1.90 -3.91
C PHE A 138 -7.90 0.85 -3.54
N LEU A 139 -7.91 -0.29 -4.21
CA LEU A 139 -8.78 -1.42 -3.89
C LEU A 139 -8.41 -2.13 -2.57
N THR A 140 -7.26 -1.83 -1.97
CA THR A 140 -6.85 -2.33 -0.66
C THR A 140 -7.36 -1.45 0.49
N LYS A 141 -7.23 -0.12 0.37
CA LYS A 141 -7.51 0.79 1.49
C LYS A 141 -8.08 2.15 1.05
N GLY A 142 -8.50 2.30 -0.20
CA GLY A 142 -9.12 3.50 -0.72
C GLY A 142 -8.15 4.68 -0.94
N PRO A 143 -8.61 5.93 -0.76
CA PRO A 143 -7.86 7.14 -1.11
C PRO A 143 -6.49 7.28 -0.44
N VAL A 144 -6.32 6.73 0.77
CA VAL A 144 -5.04 6.80 1.50
C VAL A 144 -3.88 6.19 0.71
N ALA A 145 -4.15 5.17 -0.11
CA ALA A 145 -3.13 4.57 -0.97
C ALA A 145 -2.58 5.57 -2.01
N LEU A 146 -3.47 6.38 -2.60
CA LEU A 146 -3.06 7.41 -3.56
C LEU A 146 -2.29 8.55 -2.90
N VAL A 147 -2.68 8.95 -1.68
CA VAL A 147 -1.96 9.97 -0.91
C VAL A 147 -0.54 9.50 -0.61
N LEU A 148 -0.38 8.30 -0.04
CA LEU A 148 0.94 7.79 0.35
C LEU A 148 1.84 7.53 -0.86
N ALA A 149 1.32 6.86 -1.89
CA ALA A 149 2.07 6.63 -3.12
C ALA A 149 2.38 7.97 -3.84
N GLY A 150 1.43 8.90 -3.86
CA GLY A 150 1.57 10.23 -4.44
C GLY A 150 2.63 11.07 -3.75
N LEU A 151 2.74 11.02 -2.42
CA LEU A 151 3.83 11.67 -1.68
C LEU A 151 5.20 11.10 -2.10
N GLY A 152 5.34 9.77 -2.17
CA GLY A 152 6.58 9.13 -2.61
C GLY A 152 6.94 9.49 -4.05
N LEU A 153 5.99 9.43 -4.98
CA LEU A 153 6.18 9.83 -6.38
C LEU A 153 6.48 11.33 -6.50
N GLY A 154 5.82 12.18 -5.71
CA GLY A 154 6.08 13.62 -5.66
C GLY A 154 7.49 13.93 -5.21
N LEU A 155 7.99 13.26 -4.18
CA LEU A 155 9.38 13.39 -3.74
C LEU A 155 10.37 12.98 -4.83
N LEU A 156 10.09 11.91 -5.59
CA LEU A 156 10.93 11.53 -6.74
C LEU A 156 10.99 12.63 -7.81
N VAL A 157 9.85 13.26 -8.10
CA VAL A 157 9.76 14.35 -9.08
C VAL A 157 10.50 15.60 -8.60
N LEU A 158 10.30 15.98 -7.34
CA LEU A 158 10.90 17.18 -6.75
C LEU A 158 12.42 17.09 -6.62
N HIS A 159 12.94 15.93 -6.21
CA HIS A 159 14.38 15.75 -6.01
C HIS A 159 15.14 15.38 -7.29
N GLY A 160 14.43 15.14 -8.39
CA GLY A 160 15.00 14.85 -9.70
C GLY A 160 16.07 13.75 -9.64
N HIS A 161 15.67 12.49 -9.68
CA HIS A 161 16.65 11.41 -9.57
C HIS A 161 17.73 11.50 -10.67
N ARG A 162 18.99 11.76 -10.28
CA ARG A 162 20.17 11.89 -11.16
C ARG A 162 20.00 12.91 -12.28
N GLY A 163 19.26 14.01 -12.06
CA GLY A 163 19.01 15.03 -13.08
C GLY A 163 18.01 14.62 -14.17
N ARG A 164 17.36 13.47 -14.02
CA ARG A 164 16.39 12.94 -14.97
C ARG A 164 14.99 13.32 -14.55
N ARG A 165 14.22 13.86 -15.50
CA ARG A 165 12.83 14.24 -15.29
C ARG A 165 11.92 13.09 -15.77
N LEU A 166 10.85 12.82 -15.04
CA LEU A 166 9.77 11.95 -15.50
C LEU A 166 9.14 12.60 -16.74
N ARG A 167 9.33 11.99 -17.91
CA ARG A 167 8.68 12.43 -19.15
C ARG A 167 7.38 11.65 -19.27
N LEU A 168 6.26 12.34 -19.11
CA LEU A 168 4.93 11.74 -19.27
C LEU A 168 4.46 11.99 -20.70
N ASP A 169 4.12 10.92 -21.41
CA ASP A 169 3.44 11.00 -22.70
C ASP A 169 1.94 10.66 -22.56
N ALA A 170 1.13 11.13 -23.47
CA ALA A 170 -0.32 10.95 -23.41
C ALA A 170 -0.74 9.47 -23.44
N ARG A 171 0.02 8.62 -24.16
CA ARG A 171 -0.25 7.16 -24.25
C ARG A 171 0.01 6.47 -22.93
N GLY A 172 1.12 6.80 -22.27
CA GLY A 172 1.46 6.27 -20.96
C GLY A 172 0.46 6.70 -19.90
N ILE A 173 0.09 8.00 -19.87
CA ILE A 173 -0.93 8.52 -18.96
C ILE A 173 -2.28 7.80 -19.20
N GLY A 174 -2.71 7.67 -20.44
CA GLY A 174 -3.95 6.95 -20.77
C GLY A 174 -3.92 5.49 -20.33
N ALA A 175 -2.79 4.79 -20.54
CA ALA A 175 -2.62 3.41 -20.08
C ALA A 175 -2.66 3.28 -18.55
N ALA A 176 -2.01 4.21 -17.83
CA ALA A 176 -2.07 4.24 -16.36
C ALA A 176 -3.48 4.54 -15.85
N ALA A 177 -4.17 5.52 -16.45
CA ALA A 177 -5.55 5.86 -16.08
C ALA A 177 -6.52 4.70 -16.32
N LEU A 178 -6.40 4.03 -17.46
CA LEU A 178 -7.23 2.87 -17.79
C LEU A 178 -7.03 1.72 -16.81
N THR A 179 -5.79 1.35 -16.54
CA THR A 179 -5.51 0.24 -15.62
C THR A 179 -5.86 0.60 -14.17
N PHE A 180 -5.66 1.84 -13.76
CA PHE A 180 -6.18 2.32 -12.47
C PHE A 180 -7.70 2.21 -12.41
N ALA A 181 -8.42 2.63 -13.44
CA ALA A 181 -9.88 2.54 -13.45
C ALA A 181 -10.36 1.08 -13.35
N ILE A 182 -9.74 0.17 -14.10
CA ILE A 182 -10.11 -1.26 -14.07
C ILE A 182 -9.86 -1.84 -12.67
N PHE A 183 -8.65 -1.73 -12.14
CA PHE A 183 -8.26 -2.38 -10.88
C PHE A 183 -8.72 -1.61 -9.63
N GLY A 184 -8.77 -0.28 -9.69
CA GLY A 184 -9.13 0.55 -8.55
C GLY A 184 -10.63 0.80 -8.42
N LEU A 185 -11.31 1.07 -9.53
CA LEU A 185 -12.72 1.49 -9.52
C LEU A 185 -13.69 0.38 -9.90
N GLY A 186 -13.24 -0.70 -10.53
CA GLY A 186 -14.10 -1.77 -11.05
C GLY A 186 -14.99 -2.40 -9.98
N TRP A 187 -14.45 -2.69 -8.79
CA TRP A 187 -15.22 -3.23 -7.69
C TRP A 187 -16.28 -2.23 -7.18
N PHE A 188 -15.91 -0.98 -7.02
CA PHE A 188 -16.84 0.07 -6.58
C PHE A 188 -17.99 0.26 -7.58
N ALA A 189 -17.68 0.22 -8.88
CA ALA A 189 -18.72 0.29 -9.93
C ALA A 189 -19.66 -0.92 -9.86
N ALA A 190 -19.14 -2.12 -9.64
CA ALA A 190 -19.94 -3.33 -9.49
C ALA A 190 -20.83 -3.30 -8.23
N VAL A 191 -20.31 -2.79 -7.11
CA VAL A 191 -21.09 -2.61 -5.86
C VAL A 191 -22.19 -1.59 -6.08
N ALA A 192 -21.89 -0.44 -6.69
CA ALA A 192 -22.87 0.60 -6.96
C ALA A 192 -23.97 0.11 -7.92
N TRP A 193 -23.60 -0.68 -8.93
CA TRP A 193 -24.56 -1.26 -9.87
C TRP A 193 -25.51 -2.26 -9.19
N ARG A 194 -24.99 -3.08 -8.25
CA ARG A 194 -25.80 -4.12 -7.59
C ARG A 194 -26.60 -3.62 -6.39
N LEU A 195 -26.05 -2.68 -5.60
CA LEU A 195 -26.58 -2.24 -4.31
C LEU A 195 -26.95 -0.76 -4.26
N GLY A 196 -26.74 -0.03 -5.36
CA GLY A 196 -26.92 1.42 -5.37
C GLY A 196 -25.74 2.19 -4.76
N PRO A 197 -25.83 3.53 -4.64
CA PRO A 197 -24.72 4.39 -4.21
C PRO A 197 -24.42 4.32 -2.70
N GLY A 198 -25.35 3.88 -1.86
CA GLY A 198 -25.24 3.93 -0.40
C GLY A 198 -23.94 3.34 0.16
N PRO A 199 -23.48 2.13 -0.25
CA PRO A 199 -22.20 1.58 0.20
C PRO A 199 -21.01 2.45 -0.16
N LEU A 200 -21.02 3.14 -1.30
CA LEU A 200 -19.94 4.04 -1.72
C LEU A 200 -19.96 5.32 -0.89
N GLU A 201 -21.12 5.89 -0.65
CA GLU A 201 -21.30 7.07 0.22
C GLU A 201 -20.77 6.76 1.62
N TYR A 202 -21.15 5.61 2.19
CA TYR A 202 -20.65 5.16 3.48
C TYR A 202 -19.11 5.06 3.47
N PHE A 203 -18.52 4.38 2.48
CA PHE A 203 -17.07 4.19 2.41
C PHE A 203 -16.33 5.51 2.21
N PHE A 204 -16.75 6.35 1.25
CA PHE A 204 -15.98 7.56 0.93
C PHE A 204 -16.23 8.69 1.93
N LEU A 205 -17.46 8.88 2.40
CA LEU A 205 -17.78 9.95 3.35
C LEU A 205 -17.47 9.55 4.78
N ARG A 206 -18.10 8.50 5.32
CA ARG A 206 -17.94 8.14 6.73
C ARG A 206 -16.56 7.56 7.04
N GLU A 207 -16.17 6.51 6.33
CA GLU A 207 -14.93 5.77 6.62
C GLU A 207 -13.65 6.50 6.20
N ASN A 208 -13.74 7.45 5.29
CA ASN A 208 -12.56 8.18 4.84
C ASN A 208 -12.61 9.66 5.21
N LEU A 209 -13.64 10.42 4.82
CA LEU A 209 -13.64 11.87 5.00
C LEU A 209 -13.96 12.27 6.46
N GLU A 210 -15.06 11.79 7.05
CA GLU A 210 -15.42 12.09 8.43
C GLU A 210 -14.40 11.55 9.43
N ARG A 211 -13.87 10.36 9.15
CA ARG A 211 -12.79 9.78 9.94
C ARG A 211 -11.51 10.62 9.90
N PHE A 212 -11.17 11.17 8.72
CA PHE A 212 -10.03 12.07 8.58
C PHE A 212 -10.26 13.42 9.24
N ALA A 213 -11.50 13.92 9.23
CA ALA A 213 -11.90 15.14 9.92
C ALA A 213 -11.98 14.99 11.46
N GLY A 214 -11.83 13.76 11.99
CA GLY A 214 -11.85 13.50 13.43
C GLY A 214 -13.26 13.35 14.04
N GLU A 215 -14.29 13.33 13.21
CA GLU A 215 -15.69 13.31 13.70
C GLU A 215 -16.18 11.93 14.16
N THR A 216 -15.54 10.85 13.68
CA THR A 216 -16.08 9.48 13.88
C THR A 216 -15.32 8.68 14.94
N TYR A 217 -14.10 9.05 15.29
CA TYR A 217 -13.28 8.34 16.29
C TYR A 217 -12.61 9.36 17.21
N ASP A 218 -12.79 9.15 18.51
CA ASP A 218 -12.19 9.92 19.60
C ASP A 218 -10.65 9.78 19.58
N ALA A 219 -10.01 10.40 18.58
CA ALA A 219 -8.58 10.34 18.34
C ALA A 219 -7.89 11.65 18.76
N ASP A 220 -8.32 12.23 19.89
CA ASP A 220 -7.66 13.41 20.47
C ASP A 220 -6.32 13.00 21.11
N ARG A 221 -5.40 12.52 20.25
CA ARG A 221 -4.07 12.09 20.66
C ARG A 221 -3.08 13.22 20.41
N SER A 222 -2.34 13.57 21.46
CA SER A 222 -1.24 14.54 21.36
C SER A 222 -0.30 14.19 20.19
N PRO A 223 0.23 15.17 19.45
CA PRO A 223 1.25 14.94 18.41
C PRO A 223 2.44 14.09 18.90
N LEU A 224 2.78 14.19 20.17
CA LEU A 224 3.84 13.38 20.81
C LEU A 224 3.53 11.88 20.78
N TYR A 225 2.26 11.49 20.80
CA TYR A 225 1.87 10.08 20.64
C TYR A 225 2.34 9.52 19.31
N TYR A 226 2.19 10.26 18.22
CA TYR A 226 2.61 9.81 16.88
C TYR A 226 4.13 9.73 16.77
N VAL A 227 4.85 10.67 17.37
CA VAL A 227 6.31 10.64 17.42
C VAL A 227 6.80 9.40 18.17
N TRP A 228 6.23 9.15 19.36
CA TRP A 228 6.59 7.97 20.16
C TRP A 228 6.24 6.66 19.46
N THR A 229 5.04 6.58 18.89
CA THR A 229 4.61 5.39 18.15
C THR A 229 5.52 5.12 16.94
N TYR A 230 5.92 6.16 16.21
CA TYR A 230 6.87 6.03 15.11
C TYR A 230 8.22 5.47 15.60
N PHE A 231 8.75 6.01 16.70
CA PHE A 231 10.00 5.51 17.26
C PHE A 231 9.89 4.06 17.75
N ALA A 232 8.86 3.71 18.47
CA ALA A 232 8.63 2.35 18.96
C ALA A 232 8.42 1.36 17.81
N ALA A 233 7.61 1.73 16.83
CA ALA A 233 7.31 0.91 15.66
C ALA A 233 8.53 0.70 14.75
N GLY A 234 9.41 1.70 14.66
CA GLY A 234 10.63 1.66 13.85
C GLY A 234 11.81 0.91 14.48
N LEU A 235 11.67 0.39 15.70
CA LEU A 235 12.76 -0.35 16.36
C LEU A 235 13.21 -1.57 15.54
N PRO A 236 14.53 -1.91 15.57
CA PRO A 236 15.62 -1.20 16.26
C PRO A 236 16.15 0.02 15.50
N TRP A 237 15.72 0.25 14.27
CA TRP A 237 16.32 1.20 13.33
C TRP A 237 16.04 2.66 13.67
N SER A 238 14.94 2.94 14.36
CA SER A 238 14.63 4.28 14.88
C SER A 238 15.69 4.82 15.84
N LEU A 239 16.45 3.96 16.50
CA LEU A 239 17.61 4.36 17.34
C LEU A 239 18.84 4.70 16.50
N VAL A 240 19.01 4.03 15.36
CA VAL A 240 20.19 4.22 14.48
C VAL A 240 19.99 5.42 13.56
N PHE A 241 18.76 5.70 13.18
CA PHE A 241 18.41 6.74 12.22
C PHE A 241 18.88 8.15 12.62
N PRO A 242 18.64 8.63 13.86
CA PRO A 242 19.13 9.95 14.30
C PRO A 242 20.65 10.03 14.25
N LEU A 243 21.36 8.95 14.60
CA LEU A 243 22.82 8.87 14.55
C LEU A 243 23.36 8.91 13.12
N ALA A 244 22.67 8.23 12.19
CA ALA A 244 23.01 8.23 10.78
C ALA A 244 22.76 9.62 10.14
N ALA A 245 21.65 10.26 10.48
CA ALA A 245 21.32 11.61 10.03
C ALA A 245 22.33 12.62 10.55
N TRP A 246 22.69 12.54 11.84
CA TRP A 246 23.66 13.44 12.47
C TRP A 246 25.06 13.30 11.85
N ARG A 247 25.47 12.10 11.44
CA ARG A 247 26.77 11.89 10.75
C ARG A 247 26.76 12.26 9.27
N GLY A 248 25.72 12.94 8.79
CA GLY A 248 25.62 13.37 7.40
C GLY A 248 25.36 12.24 6.40
N ALA A 249 24.94 11.06 6.88
CA ALA A 249 24.57 9.93 6.04
C ALA A 249 23.19 10.17 5.37
N ARG A 250 23.06 11.28 4.63
CA ARG A 250 21.84 11.72 3.92
C ARG A 250 21.25 10.65 2.99
N ARG A 251 22.09 9.65 2.57
CA ARG A 251 21.67 8.57 1.67
C ARG A 251 20.83 7.47 2.34
N VAL A 252 20.94 7.29 3.64
CA VAL A 252 20.21 6.25 4.39
C VAL A 252 18.82 6.75 4.79
N ALA A 253 18.69 8.05 5.07
CA ALA A 253 17.43 8.68 5.50
C ALA A 253 16.30 8.52 4.48
N PHE A 254 16.61 8.54 3.18
CA PHE A 254 15.64 8.45 2.11
C PHE A 254 15.03 7.05 1.90
N LEU A 255 15.64 6.00 2.45
CA LEU A 255 15.16 4.62 2.28
C LEU A 255 14.22 4.16 3.42
N LEU A 256 14.11 4.93 4.48
CA LEU A 256 13.34 4.57 5.67
C LEU A 256 12.04 5.39 5.83
N LEU A 257 11.78 6.34 4.92
CA LEU A 257 10.50 7.04 4.77
C LEU A 257 9.61 6.32 3.75
#